data_5f276dc85a5ca485d2e2b92bbcc80ae2
#
_entry.id   5f276dc85a5ca485d2e2b92bbcc80ae2
#
_cell.length_a   1.000
_cell.length_b   1.000
_cell.length_c   1.000
_cell.angle_alpha   90.00
_cell.angle_beta   90.00
_cell.angle_gamma   90.00
#
_symmetry.space_group_name_H-M   'P 1'
#
loop_
_entity.id
_entity.type
_entity.pdbx_description
1 polymer ?
#
loop_
_entity_poly.entity_id
_entity_poly.type
_entity_poly.pdbx_seq_one_letter_code
_entity_poly.pdbx_strand_id
1 'polypeptide(L)'
;MKKNYLDIIDPIHDFIRVYEHELSVIDNPIFQRLRRIRQLSGAHLTYPAAQHTRFEHSLGVMHIASQAGHALYEKGIVTTDDIEILRLSSLLHDIGHGPFSHLFEEIIQEKKISHEDFGKEIILKSDIGDNLSKSGFNKKLITKIAFGDS
;
A
#
# COMPACT_ATOMS: atom_id res chain seq x y z
N MET A 1 -3.00 18.14 19.01
CA MET A 1 -3.96 17.01 19.12
C MET A 1 -3.18 15.71 19.16
N LYS A 2 -3.49 14.77 20.08
CA LYS A 2 -2.91 13.41 20.02
C LYS A 2 -3.48 12.75 18.76
N LYS A 3 -2.61 12.36 17.82
CA LYS A 3 -3.05 11.56 16.67
C LYS A 3 -3.56 10.21 17.21
N ASN A 4 -4.81 9.87 16.92
CA ASN A 4 -5.32 8.53 17.21
C ASN A 4 -4.58 7.52 16.34
N TYR A 5 -4.05 6.48 16.96
CA TYR A 5 -3.38 5.39 16.27
C TYR A 5 -3.72 4.06 16.94
N LEU A 6 -3.53 3.00 16.22
CA LEU A 6 -3.48 1.63 16.72
C LEU A 6 -2.19 0.95 16.25
N ASP A 7 -1.77 -0.07 16.96
CA ASP A 7 -0.61 -0.88 16.59
C ASP A 7 -1.09 -2.27 16.15
N ILE A 8 -0.68 -2.68 14.94
CA ILE A 8 -0.92 -4.03 14.40
C ILE A 8 0.29 -4.89 14.79
N ILE A 9 0.05 -6.04 15.40
CA ILE A 9 1.10 -7.01 15.71
C ILE A 9 1.52 -7.71 14.43
N ASP A 10 2.82 -7.66 14.13
CA ASP A 10 3.42 -8.27 12.95
C ASP A 10 4.63 -9.13 13.36
N PRO A 11 4.77 -10.37 12.85
CA PRO A 11 5.83 -11.28 13.27
C PRO A 11 7.24 -10.87 12.85
N ILE A 12 7.39 -9.90 11.92
CA ILE A 12 8.67 -9.43 11.40
C ILE A 12 9.03 -8.06 12.01
N HIS A 13 8.03 -7.19 12.17
CA HIS A 13 8.20 -5.79 12.56
C HIS A 13 7.77 -5.52 14.01
N ASP A 14 7.36 -6.54 14.78
CA ASP A 14 6.76 -6.47 16.10
C ASP A 14 5.46 -5.66 16.10
N PHE A 15 5.52 -4.36 15.89
CA PHE A 15 4.37 -3.46 15.86
C PHE A 15 4.44 -2.52 14.67
N ILE A 16 3.39 -2.55 13.84
CA ILE A 16 3.18 -1.61 12.76
C ILE A 16 2.17 -0.58 13.22
N ARG A 17 2.61 0.67 13.42
CA ARG A 17 1.73 1.77 13.79
C ARG A 17 0.90 2.25 12.61
N VAL A 18 -0.42 2.36 12.84
CA VAL A 18 -1.41 2.79 11.85
C VAL A 18 -2.19 3.96 12.41
N TYR A 19 -2.28 5.05 11.66
CA TYR A 19 -3.05 6.23 12.00
C TYR A 19 -4.47 6.15 11.43
N GLU A 20 -5.38 6.95 11.96
CA GLU A 20 -6.82 6.92 11.64
C GLU A 20 -7.09 7.03 10.12
N HIS A 21 -6.38 7.91 9.42
CA HIS A 21 -6.53 8.07 7.97
C HIS A 21 -6.02 6.86 7.18
N GLU A 22 -4.99 6.16 7.66
CA GLU A 22 -4.50 4.91 7.07
C GLU A 22 -5.46 3.75 7.37
N LEU A 23 -6.03 3.73 8.57
CA LEU A 23 -7.02 2.72 8.95
C LEU A 23 -8.24 2.76 8.03
N SER A 24 -8.70 3.96 7.64
CA SER A 24 -9.81 4.12 6.69
C SER A 24 -9.53 3.51 5.31
N VAL A 25 -8.26 3.45 4.91
CA VAL A 25 -7.81 2.77 3.69
C VAL A 25 -7.70 1.26 3.92
N ILE A 26 -7.08 0.85 5.03
CA ILE A 26 -6.86 -0.57 5.37
C ILE A 26 -8.20 -1.30 5.53
N ASP A 27 -9.18 -0.69 6.18
CA ASP A 27 -10.50 -1.30 6.40
C ASP A 27 -11.39 -1.30 5.15
N ASN A 28 -10.97 -0.63 4.07
CA ASN A 28 -11.73 -0.64 2.83
C ASN A 28 -11.72 -2.05 2.20
N PRO A 29 -12.88 -2.57 1.73
CA PRO A 29 -12.98 -3.89 1.11
C PRO A 29 -12.02 -4.11 -0.07
N ILE A 30 -11.71 -3.06 -0.84
CA ILE A 30 -10.76 -3.11 -1.96
C ILE A 30 -9.35 -3.40 -1.45
N PHE A 31 -8.94 -2.81 -0.33
CA PHE A 31 -7.65 -3.11 0.30
C PHE A 31 -7.67 -4.47 1.00
N GLN A 32 -8.76 -4.80 1.70
CA GLN A 32 -8.90 -6.08 2.42
C GLN A 32 -8.82 -7.31 1.49
N ARG A 33 -9.16 -7.17 0.19
CA ARG A 33 -8.99 -8.28 -0.78
C ARG A 33 -7.54 -8.75 -0.90
N LEU A 34 -6.54 -7.89 -0.60
CA LEU A 34 -5.11 -8.24 -0.64
C LEU A 34 -4.75 -9.37 0.35
N ARG A 35 -5.54 -9.59 1.39
CA ARG A 35 -5.40 -10.75 2.31
C ARG A 35 -5.58 -12.10 1.61
N ARG A 36 -6.22 -12.11 0.44
CA ARG A 36 -6.49 -13.32 -0.35
C ARG A 36 -5.55 -13.45 -1.55
N ILE A 37 -4.61 -12.54 -1.71
CA ILE A 37 -3.64 -12.53 -2.82
C ILE A 37 -2.26 -12.78 -2.24
N ARG A 38 -1.68 -13.94 -2.55
CA ARG A 38 -0.32 -14.28 -2.12
C ARG A 38 0.69 -13.42 -2.86
N GLN A 39 1.73 -12.97 -2.14
CA GLN A 39 2.82 -12.19 -2.73
C GLN A 39 3.58 -12.99 -3.78
N LEU A 40 3.87 -14.24 -3.50
CA LEU A 40 4.72 -15.10 -4.33
C LEU A 40 3.92 -16.19 -5.09
N SER A 41 2.67 -15.89 -5.48
CA SER A 41 1.82 -16.78 -6.28
C SER A 41 1.82 -18.24 -5.77
N GLY A 42 2.32 -19.18 -6.58
CA GLY A 42 2.40 -20.60 -6.26
C GLY A 42 3.63 -21.04 -5.46
N ALA A 43 4.55 -20.15 -5.10
CA ALA A 43 5.81 -20.49 -4.44
C ALA A 43 5.61 -21.25 -3.11
N HIS A 44 4.51 -21.02 -2.41
CA HIS A 44 4.16 -21.73 -1.16
C HIS A 44 4.00 -23.25 -1.33
N LEU A 45 3.81 -23.75 -2.55
CA LEU A 45 3.74 -25.17 -2.84
C LEU A 45 5.12 -25.83 -2.72
N THR A 46 6.18 -25.09 -3.02
CA THR A 46 7.59 -25.56 -2.92
C THR A 46 8.27 -25.04 -1.65
N TYR A 47 7.94 -23.82 -1.23
CA TYR A 47 8.49 -23.15 -0.06
C TYR A 47 7.40 -22.93 0.99
N PRO A 48 7.22 -23.84 1.97
CA PRO A 48 6.10 -23.78 2.91
C PRO A 48 5.98 -22.48 3.72
N ALA A 49 7.10 -21.78 3.93
CA ALA A 49 7.14 -20.49 4.63
C ALA A 49 6.68 -19.30 3.76
N ALA A 50 6.52 -19.45 2.43
CA ALA A 50 6.11 -18.40 1.51
C ALA A 50 4.58 -18.20 1.53
N GLN A 51 4.00 -18.01 2.72
CA GLN A 51 2.55 -17.91 2.92
C GLN A 51 2.02 -16.47 2.94
N HIS A 52 2.92 -15.48 3.06
CA HIS A 52 2.53 -14.06 3.20
C HIS A 52 1.75 -13.55 2.00
N THR A 53 0.82 -12.66 2.30
CA THR A 53 -0.08 -12.04 1.33
C THR A 53 0.40 -10.64 0.96
N ARG A 54 -0.17 -10.06 -0.09
CA ARG A 54 0.08 -8.67 -0.44
C ARG A 54 -0.40 -7.69 0.63
N PHE A 55 -1.35 -8.08 1.45
CA PHE A 55 -1.79 -7.29 2.59
C PHE A 55 -0.66 -7.07 3.60
N GLU A 56 -0.03 -8.15 4.06
CA GLU A 56 1.10 -8.08 5.01
C GLU A 56 2.29 -7.36 4.39
N HIS A 57 2.58 -7.63 3.12
CA HIS A 57 3.62 -6.93 2.37
C HIS A 57 3.37 -5.42 2.35
N SER A 58 2.18 -4.97 1.98
CA SER A 58 1.84 -3.53 1.92
C SER A 58 1.98 -2.84 3.27
N LEU A 59 1.57 -3.49 4.37
CA LEU A 59 1.78 -2.97 5.73
C LEU A 59 3.27 -2.87 6.07
N GLY A 60 4.06 -3.89 5.73
CA GLY A 60 5.51 -3.90 5.95
C GLY A 60 6.22 -2.80 5.16
N VAL A 61 5.85 -2.60 3.89
CA VAL A 61 6.41 -1.52 3.04
C VAL A 61 6.09 -0.15 3.63
N MET A 62 4.85 0.08 4.07
CA MET A 62 4.46 1.31 4.77
C MET A 62 5.30 1.53 6.04
N HIS A 63 5.55 0.47 6.83
CA HIS A 63 6.34 0.56 8.05
C HIS A 63 7.80 0.97 7.76
N ILE A 64 8.45 0.30 6.80
CA ILE A 64 9.83 0.63 6.40
C ILE A 64 9.92 2.02 5.79
N ALA A 65 8.95 2.41 4.94
CA ALA A 65 8.87 3.76 4.39
C ALA A 65 8.74 4.83 5.48
N SER A 66 7.98 4.53 6.55
CA SER A 66 7.89 5.40 7.73
C SER A 66 9.24 5.58 8.41
N GLN A 67 9.99 4.51 8.63
CA GLN A 67 11.32 4.57 9.25
C GLN A 67 12.29 5.39 8.39
N ALA A 68 12.30 5.16 7.08
CA ALA A 68 13.12 5.93 6.14
C ALA A 68 12.73 7.42 6.14
N GLY A 69 11.42 7.71 6.12
CA GLY A 69 10.90 9.07 6.19
C GLY A 69 11.32 9.80 7.47
N HIS A 70 11.25 9.15 8.62
CA HIS A 70 11.72 9.74 9.89
C HIS A 70 13.23 10.00 9.90
N ALA A 71 14.05 9.10 9.36
CA ALA A 71 15.49 9.30 9.23
C ALA A 71 15.85 10.48 8.31
N LEU A 72 15.05 10.73 7.27
CA LEU A 72 15.20 11.91 6.41
C LEU A 72 14.71 13.19 7.09
N TYR A 73 13.65 13.11 7.88
CA TYR A 73 13.13 14.22 8.66
C TYR A 73 14.15 14.73 9.69
N GLU A 74 14.82 13.81 10.39
CA GLU A 74 15.90 14.16 11.34
C GLU A 74 17.06 14.91 10.67
N LYS A 75 17.26 14.68 9.36
CA LYS A 75 18.25 15.42 8.54
C LYS A 75 17.70 16.71 7.94
N GLY A 76 16.45 17.06 8.20
CA GLY A 76 15.80 18.25 7.65
C GLY A 76 15.52 18.19 6.14
N ILE A 77 15.44 16.97 5.55
CA ILE A 77 15.24 16.77 4.11
C ILE A 77 13.76 16.75 3.74
N VAL A 78 12.92 16.18 4.60
CA VAL A 78 11.47 16.04 4.40
C VAL A 78 10.70 16.60 5.60
N THR A 79 9.42 16.88 5.38
CA THR A 79 8.47 17.33 6.42
C THR A 79 7.69 16.15 7.00
N THR A 80 6.93 16.39 8.07
CA THR A 80 5.98 15.40 8.62
C THR A 80 4.88 15.06 7.64
N ASP A 81 4.43 16.01 6.83
CA ASP A 81 3.39 15.79 5.81
C ASP A 81 3.93 14.91 4.68
N ASP A 82 5.20 15.06 4.30
CA ASP A 82 5.85 14.19 3.33
C ASP A 82 5.93 12.74 3.83
N ILE A 83 6.13 12.52 5.13
CA ILE A 83 6.13 11.18 5.72
C ILE A 83 4.73 10.56 5.62
N GLU A 84 3.67 11.30 5.91
CA GLU A 84 2.30 10.80 5.79
C GLU A 84 1.94 10.42 4.35
N ILE A 85 2.34 11.25 3.38
CA ILE A 85 2.16 10.97 1.95
C ILE A 85 2.97 9.73 1.54
N LEU A 86 4.23 9.62 1.96
CA LEU A 86 5.08 8.48 1.69
C LEU A 86 4.48 7.18 2.24
N ARG A 87 3.98 7.20 3.48
CA ARG A 87 3.33 6.05 4.12
C ARG A 87 2.11 5.59 3.33
N LEU A 88 1.20 6.51 2.97
CA LEU A 88 0.00 6.20 2.18
C LEU A 88 0.34 5.68 0.77
N SER A 89 1.33 6.28 0.11
CA SER A 89 1.78 5.83 -1.20
C SER A 89 2.37 4.42 -1.14
N SER A 90 3.19 4.15 -0.12
CA SER A 90 3.78 2.84 0.13
C SER A 90 2.72 1.79 0.50
N LEU A 91 1.69 2.15 1.26
CA LEU A 91 0.57 1.26 1.59
C LEU A 91 -0.20 0.84 0.33
N LEU A 92 -0.34 1.73 -0.65
CA LEU A 92 -1.19 1.57 -1.82
C LEU A 92 -0.45 1.08 -3.08
N HIS A 93 0.89 0.94 -3.05
CA HIS A 93 1.68 0.62 -4.24
C HIS A 93 1.27 -0.68 -4.95
N ASP A 94 0.79 -1.66 -4.21
CA ASP A 94 0.38 -2.98 -4.72
C ASP A 94 -1.14 -3.15 -4.88
N ILE A 95 -1.93 -2.07 -4.67
CA ILE A 95 -3.39 -2.15 -4.63
C ILE A 95 -4.02 -2.68 -5.93
N GLY A 96 -3.37 -2.50 -7.07
CA GLY A 96 -3.87 -2.91 -8.37
C GLY A 96 -3.64 -4.39 -8.72
N HIS A 97 -2.85 -5.11 -7.93
CA HIS A 97 -2.57 -6.52 -8.23
C HIS A 97 -3.80 -7.43 -8.12
N GLY A 98 -3.88 -8.39 -9.05
CA GLY A 98 -4.83 -9.50 -9.06
C GLY A 98 -4.23 -10.79 -8.48
N PRO A 99 -5.05 -11.85 -8.34
CA PRO A 99 -4.56 -13.17 -7.95
C PRO A 99 -3.61 -13.72 -9.02
N PHE A 100 -2.59 -14.49 -8.58
CA PHE A 100 -1.54 -15.06 -9.45
C PHE A 100 -0.69 -14.03 -10.21
N SER A 101 -0.63 -12.82 -9.74
CA SER A 101 0.16 -11.66 -10.19
C SER A 101 0.77 -11.75 -11.60
N HIS A 102 1.87 -12.46 -11.82
CA HIS A 102 2.52 -12.55 -13.14
C HIS A 102 1.68 -13.29 -14.20
N LEU A 103 0.97 -14.35 -13.83
CA LEU A 103 0.10 -15.06 -14.79
C LEU A 103 -1.11 -14.19 -15.17
N PHE A 104 -1.63 -13.44 -14.20
CA PHE A 104 -2.70 -12.47 -14.46
C PHE A 104 -2.21 -11.33 -15.34
N GLU A 105 -0.97 -10.88 -15.17
CA GLU A 105 -0.34 -9.85 -16.00
C GLU A 105 -0.20 -10.31 -17.47
N GLU A 106 0.20 -11.55 -17.73
CA GLU A 106 0.26 -12.07 -19.10
C GLU A 106 -1.11 -11.99 -19.80
N ILE A 107 -2.18 -12.32 -19.09
CA ILE A 107 -3.56 -12.23 -19.62
C ILE A 107 -3.99 -10.78 -19.85
N ILE A 108 -3.57 -9.84 -18.98
CA ILE A 108 -3.95 -8.43 -19.09
C ILE A 108 -3.07 -7.69 -20.10
N GLN A 109 -1.81 -8.10 -20.26
CA GLN A 109 -0.90 -7.52 -21.26
C GLN A 109 -1.44 -7.63 -22.68
N GLU A 110 -2.23 -8.68 -22.99
CA GLU A 110 -2.97 -8.76 -24.26
C GLU A 110 -3.93 -7.56 -24.45
N LYS A 111 -4.41 -6.97 -23.33
CA LYS A 111 -5.27 -5.78 -23.32
C LYS A 111 -4.49 -4.47 -23.13
N LYS A 112 -3.14 -4.50 -23.06
CA LYS A 112 -2.28 -3.34 -22.81
C LYS A 112 -2.62 -2.60 -21.51
N ILE A 113 -3.05 -3.31 -20.48
CA ILE A 113 -3.37 -2.78 -19.15
C ILE A 113 -2.42 -3.41 -18.16
N SER A 114 -1.83 -2.61 -17.27
CA SER A 114 -0.94 -3.08 -16.20
C SER A 114 -1.65 -3.09 -14.83
N HIS A 115 -1.06 -3.77 -13.84
CA HIS A 115 -1.52 -3.67 -12.46
C HIS A 115 -1.39 -2.23 -11.92
N GLU A 116 -0.42 -1.46 -12.42
CA GLU A 116 -0.25 -0.05 -12.08
C GLU A 116 -1.43 0.78 -12.58
N ASP A 117 -1.93 0.52 -13.81
CA ASP A 117 -3.09 1.21 -14.36
C ASP A 117 -4.34 0.95 -13.50
N PHE A 118 -4.53 -0.31 -13.08
CA PHE A 118 -5.60 -0.65 -12.13
C PHE A 118 -5.40 0.04 -10.77
N GLY A 119 -4.19 0.08 -10.26
CA GLY A 119 -3.87 0.77 -9.01
C GLY A 119 -4.18 2.26 -9.09
N LYS A 120 -3.77 2.92 -10.17
CA LYS A 120 -4.07 4.33 -10.45
C LYS A 120 -5.58 4.56 -10.50
N GLU A 121 -6.31 3.70 -11.20
CA GLU A 121 -7.76 3.81 -11.32
C GLU A 121 -8.47 3.61 -9.98
N ILE A 122 -8.06 2.64 -9.17
CA ILE A 122 -8.58 2.41 -7.83
C ILE A 122 -8.38 3.66 -6.95
N ILE A 123 -7.16 4.21 -6.88
CA ILE A 123 -6.89 5.38 -6.04
C ILE A 123 -7.65 6.61 -6.54
N LEU A 124 -7.79 6.78 -7.84
CA LEU A 124 -8.42 7.98 -8.38
C LEU A 124 -9.95 7.94 -8.40
N LYS A 125 -10.57 6.76 -8.53
CA LYS A 125 -12.00 6.61 -8.85
C LYS A 125 -12.82 5.80 -7.85
N SER A 126 -12.21 5.25 -6.78
CA SER A 126 -12.94 4.46 -5.78
C SER A 126 -13.09 5.19 -4.45
N ASP A 127 -13.80 4.55 -3.52
CA ASP A 127 -13.99 5.01 -2.15
C ASP A 127 -12.66 5.24 -1.40
N ILE A 128 -11.59 4.53 -1.78
CA ILE A 128 -10.24 4.78 -1.24
C ILE A 128 -9.82 6.21 -1.54
N GLY A 129 -9.93 6.64 -2.80
CA GLY A 129 -9.58 8.01 -3.18
C GLY A 129 -10.48 9.07 -2.53
N ASP A 130 -11.73 8.74 -2.30
CA ASP A 130 -12.66 9.62 -1.60
C ASP A 130 -12.30 9.75 -0.11
N ASN A 131 -11.92 8.64 0.53
CA ASN A 131 -11.46 8.64 1.92
C ASN A 131 -10.16 9.43 2.09
N LEU A 132 -9.20 9.28 1.17
CA LEU A 132 -7.98 10.08 1.14
C LEU A 132 -8.28 11.58 1.04
N SER A 133 -9.17 11.95 0.11
CA SER A 133 -9.58 13.34 -0.10
C SER A 133 -10.31 13.94 1.11
N LYS A 134 -11.20 13.18 1.75
CA LYS A 134 -11.88 13.56 3.00
C LYS A 134 -10.90 13.78 4.15
N SER A 135 -9.82 13.02 4.18
CA SER A 135 -8.74 13.16 5.17
C SER A 135 -7.74 14.26 4.83
N GLY A 136 -7.97 15.04 3.75
CA GLY A 136 -7.13 16.17 3.35
C GLY A 136 -5.95 15.82 2.46
N PHE A 137 -5.82 14.57 1.99
CA PHE A 137 -4.72 14.14 1.14
C PHE A 137 -5.01 14.34 -0.35
N ASN A 138 -3.96 14.73 -1.09
CA ASN A 138 -4.02 14.81 -2.54
C ASN A 138 -3.85 13.42 -3.17
N LYS A 139 -4.95 12.80 -3.56
CA LYS A 139 -4.95 11.46 -4.16
C LYS A 139 -4.12 11.35 -5.44
N LYS A 140 -4.00 12.44 -6.24
CA LYS A 140 -3.16 12.46 -7.45
C LYS A 140 -1.67 12.39 -7.10
N LEU A 141 -1.25 13.10 -6.05
CA LEU A 141 0.14 13.07 -5.58
C LEU A 141 0.48 11.68 -5.03
N ILE A 142 -0.41 11.08 -4.23
CA ILE A 142 -0.24 9.71 -3.72
C ILE A 142 -0.12 8.72 -4.88
N THR A 143 -0.99 8.82 -5.90
CA THR A 143 -0.94 7.95 -7.09
C THR A 143 0.40 8.09 -7.84
N LYS A 144 0.86 9.32 -8.03
CA LYS A 144 2.15 9.60 -8.68
C LYS A 144 3.33 8.99 -7.94
N ILE A 145 3.35 9.08 -6.61
CA ILE A 145 4.43 8.53 -5.80
C ILE A 145 4.34 6.98 -5.75
N ALA A 146 3.14 6.42 -5.66
CA ALA A 146 2.94 4.97 -5.60
C ALA A 146 3.35 4.25 -6.89
N PHE A 147 3.12 4.85 -8.07
CA PHE A 147 3.30 4.18 -9.38
C PHE A 147 4.28 4.92 -10.32
N GLY A 148 4.84 6.04 -9.92
CA GLY A 148 5.69 6.86 -10.77
C GLY A 148 4.90 7.70 -11.80
N ASP A 149 5.65 8.54 -12.53
CA ASP A 149 5.15 9.24 -13.70
C ASP A 149 5.26 8.31 -14.92
N SER A 150 4.14 7.87 -15.44
CA SER A 150 4.05 7.19 -16.74
C SER A 150 3.30 8.06 -17.73
#